data_f3354a570540c6267fd62e167f4d377a
#
_entry.id   f3354a570540c6267fd62e167f4d377a
#
_cell.length_a   1.000
_cell.length_b   1.000
_cell.length_c   1.000
_cell.angle_alpha   90.00
_cell.angle_beta   90.00
_cell.angle_gamma   90.00
#
_symmetry.space_group_name_H-M   'P 1'
#
loop_
_entity.id
_entity.type
_entity.pdbx_description
1 polymer ?
#
loop_
_entity_poly.entity_id
_entity_poly.type
_entity_poly.pdbx_seq_one_letter_code
_entity_poly.pdbx_strand_id
1 'polypeptide(L)'
;GAYVSADSPYKDFFQFNDMGAWPYNGTYNGWWGHDTLPKLNYEGSKKLEEYILNIGRKWVSPPYNVDGWRLDVAADLGFSAEYNHEFWRKFRNAVKEANPDAVILAEHYGDPYSWLQGDQWDTIMNYDAFMEPLTWFLTGMEKHSDSFKQEKIGNPSYFFDSMRHNMSRM
;
A
#
# COMPACT_ATOMS: atom_id res chain seq x y z
N GLY A 1 3.19 -10.79 23.22
CA GLY A 1 2.94 -9.68 22.31
C GLY A 1 1.72 -8.87 22.73
N ALA A 2 1.34 -7.86 21.95
CA ALA A 2 0.26 -6.91 22.28
C ALA A 2 -1.12 -7.58 22.46
N TYR A 3 -1.41 -8.64 21.75
CA TYR A 3 -2.60 -9.45 21.91
C TYR A 3 -2.71 -10.06 23.32
N VAL A 4 -1.58 -10.54 23.86
CA VAL A 4 -1.54 -11.29 25.12
C VAL A 4 -1.57 -10.37 26.35
N SER A 5 -0.89 -9.22 26.28
CA SER A 5 -0.68 -8.35 27.44
C SER A 5 -0.79 -6.87 27.11
N ALA A 6 -1.47 -6.13 27.96
CA ALA A 6 -1.52 -4.66 27.95
C ALA A 6 -0.15 -4.00 28.20
N ASP A 7 0.78 -4.71 28.84
CA ASP A 7 2.13 -4.23 29.14
C ASP A 7 3.12 -4.45 27.99
N SER A 8 2.65 -4.98 26.86
CA SER A 8 3.51 -5.20 25.70
C SER A 8 4.12 -3.88 25.19
N PRO A 9 5.45 -3.83 24.94
CA PRO A 9 6.10 -2.65 24.37
C PRO A 9 5.63 -2.33 22.93
N TYR A 10 4.87 -3.22 22.33
CA TYR A 10 4.27 -3.08 20.98
C TYR A 10 2.75 -2.83 21.03
N LYS A 11 2.18 -2.55 22.21
CA LYS A 11 0.74 -2.32 22.35
C LYS A 11 0.25 -1.21 21.42
N ASP A 12 0.97 -0.08 21.40
CA ASP A 12 0.60 1.09 20.63
C ASP A 12 0.83 0.94 19.10
N PHE A 13 1.44 -0.18 18.69
CA PHE A 13 1.54 -0.54 17.25
C PHE A 13 0.21 -0.99 16.67
N PHE A 14 -0.80 -1.23 17.52
CA PHE A 14 -2.15 -1.62 17.15
C PHE A 14 -3.15 -0.71 17.83
N GLN A 15 -4.27 -0.49 17.21
CA GLN A 15 -5.39 0.21 17.80
C GLN A 15 -6.40 -0.81 18.36
N PHE A 16 -6.52 -0.85 19.69
CA PHE A 16 -7.49 -1.70 20.37
C PHE A 16 -8.76 -0.92 20.69
N ASN A 17 -9.92 -1.54 20.49
CA ASN A 17 -11.23 -0.91 20.70
C ASN A 17 -11.73 -1.08 22.14
N ASP A 18 -11.29 -2.10 22.87
CA ASP A 18 -11.59 -2.31 24.29
C ASP A 18 -10.31 -2.49 25.11
N MET A 19 -10.00 -1.50 25.90
CA MET A 19 -8.80 -1.49 26.76
C MET A 19 -8.95 -2.41 28.00
N GLY A 20 -10.15 -2.92 28.30
CA GLY A 20 -10.41 -3.88 29.37
C GLY A 20 -10.35 -5.34 28.96
N ALA A 21 -10.18 -5.64 27.67
CA ALA A 21 -10.30 -6.99 27.15
C ALA A 21 -9.03 -7.86 27.29
N TRP A 22 -7.95 -7.39 27.94
CA TRP A 22 -6.80 -8.24 28.24
C TRP A 22 -7.09 -9.19 29.41
N PRO A 23 -6.42 -10.36 29.41
CA PRO A 23 -5.47 -10.89 28.44
C PRO A 23 -6.15 -11.43 27.16
N TYR A 24 -5.35 -11.56 26.10
CA TYR A 24 -5.81 -12.03 24.76
C TYR A 24 -6.82 -11.08 24.10
N ASN A 25 -6.48 -9.80 24.05
CA ASN A 25 -7.33 -8.77 23.49
C ASN A 25 -7.43 -8.88 21.96
N GLY A 26 -8.55 -9.41 21.48
CA GLY A 26 -8.87 -9.55 20.05
C GLY A 26 -9.60 -8.34 19.45
N THR A 27 -9.74 -7.22 20.21
CA THR A 27 -10.51 -6.04 19.75
C THR A 27 -9.67 -5.05 18.91
N TYR A 28 -8.55 -5.47 18.36
CA TYR A 28 -7.74 -4.64 17.49
C TYR A 28 -8.39 -4.39 16.14
N ASN A 29 -8.06 -3.27 15.52
CA ASN A 29 -8.49 -2.97 14.16
C ASN A 29 -7.78 -3.88 13.16
N GLY A 30 -8.56 -4.50 12.28
CA GLY A 30 -8.07 -5.30 11.17
C GLY A 30 -8.27 -4.62 9.83
N TRP A 31 -7.49 -5.02 8.82
CA TRP A 31 -7.71 -4.62 7.44
C TRP A 31 -9.11 -5.06 7.00
N TRP A 32 -9.91 -4.10 6.56
CA TRP A 32 -11.29 -4.30 6.08
C TRP A 32 -12.17 -5.10 7.07
N GLY A 33 -11.86 -5.04 8.36
CA GLY A 33 -12.61 -5.74 9.41
C GLY A 33 -12.23 -7.20 9.60
N HIS A 34 -11.17 -7.69 8.96
CA HIS A 34 -10.69 -9.06 9.18
C HIS A 34 -9.93 -9.17 10.50
N ASP A 35 -10.32 -10.12 11.33
CA ASP A 35 -9.71 -10.41 12.64
C ASP A 35 -8.35 -11.13 12.54
N THR A 36 -8.04 -11.70 11.36
CA THR A 36 -6.78 -12.39 11.08
C THR A 36 -5.71 -11.51 10.43
N LEU A 37 -6.07 -10.25 10.09
CA LEU A 37 -5.20 -9.27 9.43
C LEU A 37 -5.10 -7.98 10.25
N PRO A 38 -4.32 -7.96 11.34
CA PRO A 38 -4.21 -6.77 12.18
C PRO A 38 -3.63 -5.59 11.40
N LYS A 39 -4.32 -4.44 11.46
CA LYS A 39 -3.87 -3.19 10.86
C LYS A 39 -2.94 -2.45 11.81
N LEU A 40 -1.77 -2.06 11.34
CA LEU A 40 -0.80 -1.29 12.13
C LEU A 40 -1.26 0.15 12.32
N ASN A 41 -1.03 0.67 13.53
CA ASN A 41 -1.44 2.00 13.96
C ASN A 41 -0.36 3.06 13.65
N TYR A 42 -0.05 3.26 12.37
CA TYR A 42 0.97 4.24 11.95
C TYR A 42 0.66 5.66 12.44
N GLU A 43 -0.58 6.08 12.26
CA GLU A 43 -1.04 7.43 12.58
C GLU A 43 -1.06 7.72 14.09
N GLY A 44 -1.35 6.71 14.89
CA GLY A 44 -1.42 6.82 16.35
C GLY A 44 -0.10 6.50 17.07
N SER A 45 0.93 6.00 16.38
CA SER A 45 2.19 5.56 17.00
C SER A 45 3.43 6.10 16.31
N LYS A 46 3.98 7.20 16.81
CA LYS A 46 5.26 7.75 16.31
C LYS A 46 6.40 6.73 16.39
N LYS A 47 6.41 5.89 17.41
CA LYS A 47 7.41 4.83 17.56
C LYS A 47 7.31 3.81 16.41
N LEU A 48 6.11 3.46 16.00
CA LEU A 48 5.90 2.59 14.84
C LEU A 48 6.33 3.30 13.54
N GLU A 49 5.88 4.54 13.33
CA GLU A 49 6.27 5.33 12.17
C GLU A 49 7.80 5.37 12.00
N GLU A 50 8.53 5.77 13.04
CA GLU A 50 10.00 5.82 13.03
C GLU A 50 10.62 4.44 12.78
N TYR A 51 10.07 3.39 13.38
CA TYR A 51 10.54 2.02 13.19
C TYR A 51 10.45 1.58 11.73
N ILE A 52 9.33 1.87 11.07
CA ILE A 52 9.13 1.52 9.66
C ILE A 52 9.98 2.39 8.73
N LEU A 53 10.11 3.70 8.99
CA LEU A 53 11.02 4.56 8.23
C LEU A 53 12.48 4.07 8.32
N ASN A 54 12.90 3.58 9.49
CA ASN A 54 14.24 2.99 9.68
C ASN A 54 14.40 1.67 8.91
N ILE A 55 13.35 0.84 8.81
CA ILE A 55 13.34 -0.34 7.94
C ILE A 55 13.50 0.09 6.48
N GLY A 56 12.78 1.11 6.06
CA GLY A 56 12.88 1.69 4.71
C GLY A 56 14.32 2.05 4.34
N ARG A 57 15.02 2.76 5.22
CA ARG A 57 16.45 3.12 5.03
C ARG A 57 17.37 1.92 5.04
N LYS A 58 17.18 1.02 6.02
CA LYS A 58 18.08 -0.09 6.28
C LYS A 58 18.28 -0.98 5.05
N TRP A 59 17.22 -1.38 4.41
CA TRP A 59 17.32 -2.37 3.34
C TRP A 59 17.88 -1.82 2.03
N VAL A 60 17.73 -0.54 1.76
CA VAL A 60 18.33 0.11 0.59
C VAL A 60 19.77 0.58 0.83
N SER A 61 20.28 0.42 2.07
CA SER A 61 21.64 0.77 2.48
C SER A 61 22.58 -0.44 2.53
N PRO A 62 23.92 -0.24 2.53
CA PRO A 62 24.87 -1.32 2.81
C PRO A 62 24.59 -1.97 4.16
N PRO A 63 24.80 -3.28 4.30
CA PRO A 63 25.32 -4.22 3.28
C PRO A 63 24.25 -4.82 2.37
N TYR A 64 22.96 -4.46 2.55
CA TYR A 64 21.85 -5.10 1.84
C TYR A 64 21.70 -4.59 0.41
N ASN A 65 21.70 -3.27 0.23
CA ASN A 65 21.65 -2.59 -1.07
C ASN A 65 20.54 -3.11 -2.01
N VAL A 66 19.33 -3.32 -1.47
CA VAL A 66 18.19 -3.68 -2.34
C VAL A 66 17.81 -2.48 -3.21
N ASP A 67 17.31 -2.74 -4.43
CA ASP A 67 17.06 -1.73 -5.46
C ASP A 67 15.80 -0.89 -5.19
N GLY A 68 14.99 -1.25 -4.21
CA GLY A 68 13.79 -0.48 -3.88
C GLY A 68 12.76 -1.24 -3.06
N TRP A 69 11.56 -0.69 -3.03
CA TRP A 69 10.43 -1.18 -2.26
C TRP A 69 9.20 -1.41 -3.14
N ARG A 70 8.55 -2.55 -2.98
CA ARG A 70 7.15 -2.76 -3.39
C ARG A 70 6.30 -2.62 -2.14
N LEU A 71 5.36 -1.69 -2.18
CA LEU A 71 4.50 -1.33 -1.06
C LEU A 71 3.13 -1.98 -1.23
N ASP A 72 2.77 -2.86 -0.31
CA ASP A 72 1.50 -3.56 -0.30
C ASP A 72 0.37 -2.63 0.15
N VAL A 73 -0.74 -2.59 -0.59
CA VAL A 73 -1.96 -1.83 -0.25
C VAL A 73 -1.66 -0.39 0.20
N ALA A 74 -0.75 0.28 -0.51
CA ALA A 74 -0.13 1.51 -0.05
C ALA A 74 -1.11 2.68 0.16
N ALA A 75 -2.19 2.76 -0.62
CA ALA A 75 -3.19 3.81 -0.50
C ALA A 75 -4.04 3.74 0.78
N ASP A 76 -4.11 2.57 1.41
CA ASP A 76 -4.92 2.36 2.62
C ASP A 76 -4.12 2.42 3.93
N LEU A 77 -2.83 2.78 3.87
CA LEU A 77 -2.02 2.96 5.06
C LEU A 77 -2.52 4.14 5.89
N GLY A 78 -2.57 3.96 7.22
CA GLY A 78 -3.12 4.95 8.15
C GLY A 78 -4.64 4.88 8.26
N PHE A 79 -5.25 5.89 8.86
CA PHE A 79 -6.70 6.02 9.05
C PHE A 79 -7.27 7.26 8.37
N SER A 80 -6.41 8.20 7.96
CA SER A 80 -6.79 9.40 7.20
C SER A 80 -5.98 9.54 5.91
N ALA A 81 -6.58 10.16 4.90
CA ALA A 81 -5.91 10.43 3.64
C ALA A 81 -4.73 11.40 3.81
N GLU A 82 -4.90 12.41 4.67
CA GLU A 82 -3.87 13.38 4.99
C GLU A 82 -2.63 12.71 5.56
N TYR A 83 -2.81 11.80 6.54
CA TYR A 83 -1.71 11.05 7.12
C TYR A 83 -1.06 10.12 6.11
N ASN A 84 -1.85 9.44 5.26
CA ASN A 84 -1.32 8.58 4.20
C ASN A 84 -0.31 9.33 3.33
N HIS A 85 -0.70 10.49 2.79
CA HIS A 85 0.17 11.32 1.96
C HIS A 85 1.40 11.83 2.73
N GLU A 86 1.24 12.24 3.99
CA GLU A 86 2.35 12.68 4.84
C GLU A 86 3.35 11.54 5.09
N PHE A 87 2.85 10.35 5.41
CA PHE A 87 3.69 9.18 5.64
C PHE A 87 4.52 8.82 4.40
N TRP A 88 3.92 8.80 3.21
CA TRP A 88 4.64 8.45 1.98
C TRP A 88 5.70 9.48 1.59
N ARG A 89 5.49 10.76 1.90
CA ARG A 89 6.54 11.79 1.77
C ARG A 89 7.71 11.51 2.72
N LYS A 90 7.43 11.19 3.98
CA LYS A 90 8.46 10.82 4.96
C LYS A 90 9.20 9.55 4.53
N PHE A 91 8.47 8.55 4.06
CA PHE A 91 9.05 7.29 3.59
C PHE A 91 9.95 7.51 2.38
N ARG A 92 9.49 8.27 1.39
CA ARG A 92 10.32 8.67 0.25
C ARG A 92 11.60 9.37 0.68
N ASN A 93 11.50 10.37 1.53
CA ASN A 93 12.67 11.08 2.01
C ASN A 93 13.65 10.13 2.69
N ALA A 94 13.16 9.26 3.57
CA ALA A 94 13.98 8.27 4.26
C ALA A 94 14.71 7.32 3.31
N VAL A 95 14.01 6.82 2.28
CA VAL A 95 14.57 5.91 1.28
C VAL A 95 15.56 6.62 0.37
N LYS A 96 15.19 7.78 -0.17
CA LYS A 96 16.02 8.52 -1.14
C LYS A 96 17.26 9.17 -0.51
N GLU A 97 17.21 9.55 0.76
CA GLU A 97 18.39 9.97 1.51
C GLU A 97 19.40 8.83 1.71
N ALA A 98 18.91 7.59 1.89
CA ALA A 98 19.75 6.41 2.06
C ALA A 98 20.29 5.87 0.73
N ASN A 99 19.45 5.87 -0.30
CA ASN A 99 19.80 5.45 -1.67
C ASN A 99 18.92 6.22 -2.67
N PRO A 100 19.45 7.26 -3.35
CA PRO A 100 18.67 8.07 -4.29
C PRO A 100 18.17 7.28 -5.52
N ASP A 101 18.82 6.17 -5.87
CA ASP A 101 18.45 5.33 -7.01
C ASP A 101 17.40 4.26 -6.66
N ALA A 102 17.11 4.06 -5.37
CA ALA A 102 16.11 3.07 -4.95
C ALA A 102 14.70 3.44 -5.43
N VAL A 103 14.01 2.48 -6.06
CA VAL A 103 12.66 2.66 -6.60
C VAL A 103 11.60 2.43 -5.53
N ILE A 104 10.59 3.27 -5.51
CA ILE A 104 9.39 3.11 -4.66
C ILE A 104 8.21 2.81 -5.57
N LEU A 105 7.80 1.53 -5.61
CA LEU A 105 6.68 1.02 -6.39
C LEU A 105 5.53 0.65 -5.48
N ALA A 106 4.36 1.26 -5.68
CA ALA A 106 3.19 0.97 -4.86
C ALA A 106 2.21 0.01 -5.55
N GLU A 107 1.60 -0.88 -4.76
CA GLU A 107 0.38 -1.55 -5.19
C GLU A 107 -0.79 -0.59 -5.00
N HIS A 108 -1.44 -0.27 -6.10
CA HIS A 108 -2.62 0.59 -6.11
C HIS A 108 -3.49 0.27 -7.32
N TYR A 109 -4.80 0.28 -7.10
CA TYR A 109 -5.83 0.19 -8.12
C TYR A 109 -6.50 1.57 -8.26
N GLY A 110 -6.83 1.97 -9.48
CA GLY A 110 -7.45 3.26 -9.76
C GLY A 110 -6.45 4.39 -10.00
N ASP A 111 -6.88 5.62 -9.74
CA ASP A 111 -6.12 6.83 -10.07
C ASP A 111 -4.98 7.11 -9.08
N PRO A 112 -3.70 6.98 -9.48
CA PRO A 112 -2.57 7.21 -8.61
C PRO A 112 -2.07 8.67 -8.61
N TYR A 113 -2.73 9.56 -9.35
CA TYR A 113 -2.23 10.90 -9.65
C TYR A 113 -1.73 11.66 -8.41
N SER A 114 -2.47 11.61 -7.30
CA SER A 114 -2.12 12.36 -6.08
C SER A 114 -0.85 11.86 -5.38
N TRP A 115 -0.40 10.64 -5.65
CA TRP A 115 0.83 10.07 -5.09
C TRP A 115 2.02 10.13 -6.05
N LEU A 116 1.80 10.36 -7.36
CA LEU A 116 2.84 10.39 -8.39
C LEU A 116 3.30 11.83 -8.73
N GLN A 117 3.23 12.75 -7.77
CA GLN A 117 3.65 14.14 -7.96
C GLN A 117 5.17 14.36 -7.78
N GLY A 118 5.93 13.28 -7.62
CA GLY A 118 7.40 13.34 -7.45
C GLY A 118 7.85 13.40 -5.99
N ASP A 119 6.91 13.47 -5.04
CA ASP A 119 7.17 13.61 -3.61
C ASP A 119 6.80 12.37 -2.76
N GLN A 120 6.21 11.33 -3.37
CA GLN A 120 5.75 10.12 -2.70
C GLN A 120 6.25 8.86 -3.42
N TRP A 121 5.40 8.18 -4.20
CA TRP A 121 5.82 7.01 -4.97
C TRP A 121 6.51 7.39 -6.28
N ASP A 122 7.40 6.53 -6.78
CA ASP A 122 7.99 6.70 -8.11
C ASP A 122 7.07 6.13 -9.19
N THR A 123 6.37 5.04 -8.88
CA THR A 123 5.50 4.32 -9.82
C THR A 123 4.52 3.42 -9.09
N ILE A 124 3.58 2.84 -9.83
CA ILE A 124 2.63 1.85 -9.34
C ILE A 124 2.72 0.54 -10.13
N MET A 125 2.14 -0.53 -9.58
CA MET A 125 1.83 -1.73 -10.35
C MET A 125 0.76 -1.37 -11.38
N ASN A 126 1.09 -1.56 -12.65
CA ASN A 126 0.28 -1.03 -13.76
C ASN A 126 -0.91 -1.95 -14.07
N TYR A 127 -1.87 -2.02 -13.15
CA TYR A 127 -3.08 -2.81 -13.31
C TYR A 127 -4.02 -2.21 -14.36
N ASP A 128 -4.36 -0.94 -14.20
CA ASP A 128 -5.41 -0.30 -14.99
C ASP A 128 -4.98 0.03 -16.42
N ALA A 129 -3.71 0.43 -16.63
CA ALA A 129 -3.25 0.86 -17.95
C ALA A 129 -2.58 -0.26 -18.76
N PHE A 130 -2.25 -1.38 -18.15
CA PHE A 130 -1.59 -2.48 -18.85
C PHE A 130 -2.25 -3.83 -18.61
N MET A 131 -2.27 -4.31 -17.36
CA MET A 131 -2.74 -5.68 -17.06
C MET A 131 -4.19 -5.90 -17.49
N GLU A 132 -5.10 -5.03 -17.08
CA GLU A 132 -6.51 -5.19 -17.41
C GLU A 132 -6.80 -5.05 -18.90
N PRO A 133 -6.39 -3.96 -19.59
CA PRO A 133 -6.61 -3.84 -21.02
C PRO A 133 -6.03 -4.99 -21.83
N LEU A 134 -4.84 -5.49 -21.46
CA LEU A 134 -4.23 -6.64 -22.11
C LEU A 134 -5.02 -7.93 -21.86
N THR A 135 -5.50 -8.14 -20.64
CA THR A 135 -6.34 -9.30 -20.30
C THR A 135 -7.64 -9.27 -21.10
N TRP A 136 -8.30 -8.13 -21.18
CA TRP A 136 -9.53 -7.96 -21.99
C TRP A 136 -9.29 -8.26 -23.47
N PHE A 137 -8.20 -7.75 -24.01
CA PHE A 137 -7.84 -7.99 -25.40
C PHE A 137 -7.60 -9.48 -25.70
N LEU A 138 -6.82 -10.16 -24.85
CA LEU A 138 -6.42 -11.55 -25.06
C LEU A 138 -7.54 -12.55 -24.75
N THR A 139 -8.36 -12.28 -23.76
CA THR A 139 -9.37 -13.22 -23.27
C THR A 139 -10.80 -12.85 -23.69
N GLY A 140 -11.04 -11.60 -24.08
CA GLY A 140 -12.37 -11.04 -24.29
C GLY A 140 -13.20 -10.90 -23.02
N MET A 141 -12.56 -10.99 -21.84
CA MET A 141 -13.23 -10.97 -20.54
C MET A 141 -12.61 -9.94 -19.62
N GLU A 142 -13.44 -9.27 -18.84
CA GLU A 142 -12.98 -8.41 -17.76
C GLU A 142 -12.54 -9.25 -16.57
N LYS A 143 -11.34 -8.95 -16.05
CA LYS A 143 -10.82 -9.54 -14.83
C LYS A 143 -10.57 -8.43 -13.81
N HIS A 144 -11.35 -8.38 -12.77
CA HIS A 144 -11.05 -7.57 -11.60
C HIS A 144 -10.32 -8.40 -10.55
N SER A 145 -9.36 -7.83 -9.81
CA SER A 145 -8.53 -8.56 -8.85
C SER A 145 -9.32 -9.30 -7.77
N ASP A 146 -10.38 -8.68 -7.25
CA ASP A 146 -11.16 -9.21 -6.14
C ASP A 146 -12.53 -9.75 -6.54
N SER A 147 -13.02 -9.40 -7.71
CA SER A 147 -14.26 -9.89 -8.28
C SER A 147 -14.03 -10.29 -9.72
N PHE A 148 -13.81 -11.55 -9.93
CA PHE A 148 -13.67 -12.12 -11.25
C PHE A 148 -15.00 -11.96 -12.03
N LYS A 149 -15.19 -10.83 -12.69
CA LYS A 149 -16.32 -10.65 -13.59
C LYS A 149 -15.96 -11.22 -14.95
N GLN A 150 -16.58 -12.34 -15.28
CA GLN A 150 -16.46 -12.94 -16.61
C GLN A 150 -17.41 -12.28 -17.62
N GLU A 151 -17.36 -10.96 -17.71
CA GLU A 151 -18.12 -10.23 -18.73
C GLU A 151 -17.31 -10.16 -20.01
N LYS A 152 -17.93 -10.59 -21.11
CA LYS A 152 -17.29 -10.50 -22.44
C LYS A 152 -17.23 -9.05 -22.89
N ILE A 153 -16.03 -8.55 -23.08
CA ILE A 153 -15.80 -7.26 -23.72
C ILE A 153 -15.79 -7.48 -25.23
N GLY A 154 -16.92 -7.23 -25.85
CA GLY A 154 -17.14 -7.54 -27.29
C GLY A 154 -16.49 -6.58 -28.28
N ASN A 155 -15.70 -5.59 -27.85
CA ASN A 155 -15.15 -4.56 -28.72
C ASN A 155 -13.61 -4.53 -28.70
N PRO A 156 -12.93 -4.91 -29.81
CA PRO A 156 -11.47 -4.87 -29.89
C PRO A 156 -10.85 -3.47 -29.69
N SER A 157 -11.57 -2.40 -30.02
CA SER A 157 -11.07 -1.03 -29.81
C SER A 157 -11.04 -0.62 -28.33
N TYR A 158 -11.76 -1.31 -27.48
CA TYR A 158 -11.78 -1.07 -26.04
C TYR A 158 -10.39 -1.19 -25.41
N PHE A 159 -9.57 -2.10 -25.91
CA PHE A 159 -8.17 -2.23 -25.47
C PHE A 159 -7.39 -0.93 -25.64
N PHE A 160 -7.41 -0.34 -26.85
CA PHE A 160 -6.65 0.87 -27.14
C PHE A 160 -7.22 2.10 -26.43
N ASP A 161 -8.53 2.23 -26.40
CA ASP A 161 -9.20 3.37 -25.77
C ASP A 161 -9.01 3.35 -24.26
N SER A 162 -9.18 2.19 -23.63
CA SER A 162 -8.97 2.00 -22.20
C SER A 162 -7.51 2.20 -21.82
N MET A 163 -6.57 1.62 -22.56
CA MET A 163 -5.14 1.76 -22.33
C MET A 163 -4.71 3.23 -22.44
N ARG A 164 -5.13 3.93 -23.49
CA ARG A 164 -4.82 5.34 -23.69
C ARG A 164 -5.42 6.22 -22.59
N HIS A 165 -6.67 5.97 -22.21
CA HIS A 165 -7.33 6.71 -21.13
C HIS A 165 -6.59 6.54 -19.81
N ASN A 166 -6.27 5.31 -19.44
CA ASN A 166 -5.59 5.02 -18.18
C ASN A 166 -4.14 5.54 -18.18
N MET A 167 -3.41 5.38 -19.28
CA MET A 167 -2.05 5.92 -19.40
C MET A 167 -2.00 7.45 -19.32
N SER A 168 -3.05 8.16 -19.73
CA SER A 168 -3.10 9.63 -19.63
C SER A 168 -3.29 10.12 -18.20
N ARG A 169 -3.60 9.23 -17.26
CA ARG A 169 -3.83 9.51 -15.82
C ARG A 169 -2.65 9.10 -14.95
N MET A 170 -1.66 8.45 -15.52
CA MET A 170 -0.43 7.97 -14.87
C MET A 170 0.73 8.90 -15.25
#